data_1098fa2867d7dad4c113280c4d423c1f
#
_entry.id   1098fa2867d7dad4c113280c4d423c1f
#
_cell.length_a   1.000
_cell.length_b   1.000
_cell.length_c   1.000
_cell.angle_alpha   90.00
_cell.angle_beta   90.00
_cell.angle_gamma   90.00
#
_symmetry.space_group_name_H-M   'P 1'
#
loop_
_entity.id
_entity.type
_entity.pdbx_description
1 polymer ?
#
loop_
_entity_poly.entity_id
_entity_poly.type
_entity_poly.pdbx_seq_one_letter_code
_entity_poly.pdbx_strand_id
1 'polypeptide(L)'
;RGTSVPVYIGGLVEPVLKRAARIGDGYIGWENPRCSLEDLAQMIRRIEGYRRDYDRAGAFEYKFMPYVAATDTRLRLADAGVTDLICAPWLETHGVEAGLRERLDAVARFGDEIIARSR
;
A
#
# COMPACT_ATOMS: atom_id res chain seq x y z
N ARG A 1 1.53 -19.38 10.69
CA ARG A 1 0.83 -19.59 9.43
C ARG A 1 1.29 -20.78 8.63
N GLY A 2 2.44 -21.34 8.95
CA GLY A 2 2.94 -22.50 8.25
C GLY A 2 3.10 -22.28 6.74
N THR A 3 2.40 -23.07 5.94
CA THR A 3 2.50 -23.10 4.47
C THR A 3 1.40 -22.32 3.74
N SER A 4 0.51 -21.60 4.46
CA SER A 4 -0.56 -20.86 3.78
C SER A 4 -0.04 -19.61 3.06
N VAL A 5 -0.61 -19.35 1.89
CA VAL A 5 -0.31 -18.14 1.11
C VAL A 5 -1.13 -16.97 1.68
N PRO A 6 -0.50 -15.84 2.02
CA PRO A 6 -1.24 -14.66 2.48
C PRO A 6 -2.19 -14.12 1.39
N VAL A 7 -3.39 -13.73 1.81
CA VAL A 7 -4.42 -13.19 0.91
C VAL A 7 -4.67 -11.72 1.24
N TYR A 8 -4.40 -10.85 0.27
CA TYR A 8 -4.67 -9.41 0.35
C TYR A 8 -5.88 -9.06 -0.48
N ILE A 9 -6.77 -8.27 0.08
CA ILE A 9 -8.03 -7.90 -0.57
C ILE A 9 -8.03 -6.39 -0.81
N GLY A 10 -8.34 -5.99 -2.03
CA GLY A 10 -8.37 -4.58 -2.45
C GLY A 10 -9.73 -4.15 -2.97
N GLY A 11 -10.03 -2.87 -2.87
CA GLY A 11 -11.26 -2.24 -3.32
C GLY A 11 -11.68 -1.10 -2.40
N LEU A 12 -12.60 -0.27 -2.87
CA LEU A 12 -12.97 0.98 -2.19
C LEU A 12 -14.36 0.94 -1.53
N VAL A 13 -15.14 -0.08 -1.85
CA VAL A 13 -16.53 -0.16 -1.37
C VAL A 13 -16.63 -0.93 -0.05
N GLU A 14 -17.58 -0.56 0.77
CA GLU A 14 -17.73 -1.09 2.12
C GLU A 14 -17.78 -2.62 2.21
N PRO A 15 -18.52 -3.35 1.34
CA PRO A 15 -18.52 -4.82 1.39
C PRO A 15 -17.14 -5.44 1.21
N VAL A 16 -16.27 -4.79 0.43
CA VAL A 16 -14.89 -5.25 0.21
C VAL A 16 -14.03 -4.99 1.44
N LEU A 17 -14.17 -3.81 2.07
CA LEU A 17 -13.47 -3.50 3.32
C LEU A 17 -13.84 -4.48 4.44
N LYS A 18 -15.13 -4.80 4.57
CA LYS A 18 -15.62 -5.83 5.51
C LYS A 18 -15.05 -7.22 5.20
N ARG A 19 -14.98 -7.58 3.92
CA ARG A 19 -14.38 -8.86 3.51
C ARG A 19 -12.90 -8.91 3.86
N ALA A 20 -12.15 -7.86 3.57
CA ALA A 20 -10.73 -7.76 3.95
C ALA A 20 -10.55 -7.95 5.46
N ALA A 21 -11.35 -7.24 6.26
CA ALA A 21 -11.32 -7.33 7.70
C ALA A 21 -11.66 -8.72 8.24
N ARG A 22 -12.60 -9.43 7.60
CA ARG A 22 -13.11 -10.72 8.07
C ARG A 22 -12.23 -11.90 7.71
N ILE A 23 -11.71 -11.96 6.50
CA ILE A 23 -11.00 -13.14 5.98
C ILE A 23 -9.62 -12.86 5.39
N GLY A 24 -9.25 -11.58 5.19
CA GLY A 24 -7.95 -11.22 4.61
C GLY A 24 -6.82 -11.30 5.61
N ASP A 25 -5.61 -11.42 5.09
CA ASP A 25 -4.34 -11.22 5.80
C ASP A 25 -3.87 -9.78 5.71
N GLY A 26 -4.47 -9.02 4.82
CA GLY A 26 -4.20 -7.60 4.64
C GLY A 26 -5.08 -6.96 3.59
N TYR A 27 -4.90 -5.66 3.46
CA TYR A 27 -5.53 -4.82 2.45
C TYR A 27 -4.47 -4.34 1.46
N ILE A 28 -4.85 -4.24 0.19
CA ILE A 28 -3.99 -3.70 -0.86
C ILE A 28 -4.74 -2.62 -1.66
N GLY A 29 -4.10 -1.50 -1.88
CA GLY A 29 -4.68 -0.39 -2.63
C GLY A 29 -3.63 0.46 -3.34
N TRP A 30 -4.09 1.44 -4.09
CA TRP A 30 -3.24 2.42 -4.76
C TRP A 30 -3.90 3.79 -4.77
N GLU A 31 -3.08 4.83 -4.80
CA GLU A 31 -3.56 6.21 -4.94
C GLU A 31 -4.23 6.40 -6.30
N ASN A 32 -5.39 7.00 -6.31
CA ASN A 32 -6.16 7.27 -7.53
C ASN A 32 -7.18 8.38 -7.23
N PRO A 33 -7.92 8.92 -8.23
CA PRO A 33 -8.88 10.01 -8.01
C PRO A 33 -9.99 9.71 -7.00
N ARG A 34 -10.24 8.42 -6.69
CA ARG A 34 -11.25 7.99 -5.71
C ARG A 34 -10.65 7.59 -4.35
N CYS A 35 -9.33 7.65 -4.24
CA CYS A 35 -8.61 7.25 -3.02
C CYS A 35 -7.35 8.11 -2.87
N SER A 36 -7.50 9.23 -2.18
CA SER A 36 -6.38 10.05 -1.73
C SER A 36 -5.69 9.42 -0.52
N LEU A 37 -4.59 10.03 -0.06
CA LEU A 37 -3.92 9.58 1.17
C LEU A 37 -4.82 9.76 2.40
N GLU A 38 -5.65 10.80 2.42
CA GLU A 38 -6.63 11.05 3.48
C GLU A 38 -7.75 10.00 3.46
N ASP A 39 -8.24 9.64 2.28
CA ASP A 39 -9.24 8.57 2.11
C ASP A 39 -8.70 7.24 2.57
N LEU A 40 -7.44 6.93 2.28
CA LEU A 40 -6.76 5.72 2.73
C LEU A 40 -6.73 5.65 4.26
N ALA A 41 -6.36 6.74 4.93
CA ALA A 41 -6.33 6.78 6.39
C ALA A 41 -7.70 6.49 7.01
N GLN A 42 -8.77 7.01 6.41
CA GLN A 42 -10.14 6.72 6.82
C GLN A 42 -10.51 5.25 6.57
N MET A 43 -10.15 4.70 5.43
CA MET A 43 -10.39 3.28 5.12
C MET A 43 -9.67 2.35 6.08
N ILE A 44 -8.43 2.64 6.44
CA ILE A 44 -7.68 1.87 7.43
C ILE A 44 -8.42 1.86 8.77
N ARG A 45 -8.88 3.02 9.25
CA ARG A 45 -9.67 3.11 10.49
C ARG A 45 -10.95 2.28 10.42
N ARG A 46 -11.64 2.30 9.27
CA ARG A 46 -12.86 1.50 9.06
C ARG A 46 -12.55 0.01 9.08
N ILE A 47 -11.52 -0.45 8.38
CA ILE A 47 -11.10 -1.85 8.37
C ILE A 47 -10.74 -2.30 9.80
N GLU A 48 -9.98 -1.51 10.54
CA GLU A 48 -9.65 -1.83 11.94
C GLU A 48 -10.89 -1.91 12.83
N GLY A 49 -11.88 -1.05 12.60
CA GLY A 49 -13.20 -1.15 13.26
C GLY A 49 -13.91 -2.46 12.95
N TYR A 50 -13.98 -2.85 11.69
CA TYR A 50 -14.57 -4.13 11.29
C TYR A 50 -13.80 -5.32 11.84
N ARG A 51 -12.48 -5.27 11.89
CA ARG A 51 -11.66 -6.33 12.50
C ARG A 51 -12.00 -6.54 13.98
N ARG A 52 -12.20 -5.45 14.72
CA ARG A 52 -12.67 -5.53 16.12
C ARG A 52 -14.06 -6.17 16.22
N ASP A 53 -14.99 -5.76 15.34
CA ASP A 53 -16.34 -6.30 15.31
C ASP A 53 -16.37 -7.80 14.97
N TYR A 54 -15.44 -8.26 14.15
CA TYR A 54 -15.28 -9.69 13.81
C TYR A 54 -14.37 -10.47 14.78
N ASP A 55 -13.95 -9.84 15.86
CA ASP A 55 -13.03 -10.43 16.84
C ASP A 55 -11.72 -10.95 16.20
N ARG A 56 -11.23 -10.20 15.22
CA ARG A 56 -9.97 -10.52 14.50
C ARG A 56 -8.80 -9.76 15.12
N ALA A 57 -7.98 -10.50 15.87
CA ALA A 57 -6.72 -10.02 16.41
C ALA A 57 -5.53 -10.51 15.57
N GLY A 58 -4.34 -9.99 15.88
CA GLY A 58 -3.09 -10.39 15.24
C GLY A 58 -2.69 -9.50 14.08
N ALA A 59 -1.62 -9.89 13.39
CA ALA A 59 -1.02 -9.12 12.32
C ALA A 59 -1.98 -8.95 11.14
N PHE A 60 -2.03 -7.74 10.61
CA PHE A 60 -2.77 -7.41 9.40
C PHE A 60 -1.95 -6.36 8.65
N GLU A 61 -1.69 -6.58 7.39
CA GLU A 61 -0.81 -5.71 6.61
C GLU A 61 -1.62 -4.79 5.71
N TYR A 62 -1.16 -3.56 5.59
CA TYR A 62 -1.70 -2.56 4.66
C TYR A 62 -0.65 -2.23 3.62
N LYS A 63 -0.87 -2.72 2.39
CA LYS A 63 0.00 -2.46 1.24
C LYS A 63 -0.60 -1.37 0.38
N PHE A 64 0.19 -0.39 0.03
CA PHE A 64 -0.30 0.73 -0.75
C PHE A 64 0.73 1.23 -1.77
N MET A 65 0.25 1.60 -2.95
CA MET A 65 1.07 2.19 -4.01
C MET A 65 0.70 3.67 -4.17
N PRO A 66 1.50 4.60 -3.66
CA PRO A 66 1.31 6.04 -3.89
C PRO A 66 1.74 6.42 -5.31
N TYR A 67 1.26 7.56 -5.81
CA TYR A 67 1.77 8.14 -7.06
C TYR A 67 3.24 8.50 -6.97
N VAL A 68 3.64 9.06 -5.82
CA VAL A 68 5.00 9.50 -5.55
C VAL A 68 5.46 8.92 -4.22
N ALA A 69 6.62 8.27 -4.20
CA ALA A 69 7.19 7.65 -3.01
C ALA A 69 8.26 8.55 -2.33
N ALA A 70 8.05 9.87 -2.30
CA ALA A 70 8.91 10.82 -1.61
C ALA A 70 8.93 10.57 -0.08
N THR A 71 9.93 11.10 0.61
CA THR A 71 10.13 10.83 2.04
C THR A 71 8.93 11.26 2.89
N ASP A 72 8.39 12.46 2.66
CA ASP A 72 7.22 12.95 3.38
C ASP A 72 5.96 12.11 3.11
N THR A 73 5.75 11.68 1.86
CA THR A 73 4.66 10.76 1.51
C THR A 73 4.80 9.44 2.28
N ARG A 74 6.01 8.88 2.35
CA ARG A 74 6.25 7.63 3.07
C ARG A 74 5.98 7.76 4.57
N LEU A 75 6.40 8.88 5.17
CA LEU A 75 6.13 9.16 6.59
C LEU A 75 4.62 9.29 6.86
N ARG A 76 3.89 10.04 6.03
CA ARG A 76 2.45 10.18 6.14
C ARG A 76 1.71 8.84 5.99
N LEU A 77 2.15 7.98 5.08
CA LEU A 77 1.58 6.65 4.90
C LEU A 77 1.86 5.74 6.12
N ALA A 78 3.06 5.78 6.65
CA ALA A 78 3.40 5.05 7.88
C ALA A 78 2.54 5.51 9.06
N ASP A 79 2.38 6.83 9.24
CA ASP A 79 1.52 7.40 10.29
C ASP A 79 0.05 6.99 10.11
N ALA A 80 -0.41 6.83 8.87
CA ALA A 80 -1.76 6.35 8.58
C ALA A 80 -1.95 4.84 8.86
N GLY A 81 -0.86 4.10 9.03
CA GLY A 81 -0.91 2.66 9.32
C GLY A 81 -0.51 1.75 8.16
N VAL A 82 0.02 2.30 7.06
CA VAL A 82 0.55 1.49 5.95
C VAL A 82 1.80 0.75 6.41
N THR A 83 1.83 -0.56 6.19
CA THR A 83 2.95 -1.43 6.58
C THR A 83 3.97 -1.64 5.45
N ASP A 84 3.50 -1.62 4.21
CA ASP A 84 4.32 -1.91 3.05
C ASP A 84 3.99 -0.98 1.89
N LEU A 85 5.00 -0.46 1.22
CA LEU A 85 4.84 0.33 0.01
C LEU A 85 5.11 -0.51 -1.23
N ILE A 86 4.24 -0.34 -2.22
CA ILE A 86 4.47 -0.83 -3.58
C ILE A 86 4.93 0.37 -4.39
N CYS A 87 6.11 0.28 -5.00
CA CYS A 87 6.69 1.39 -5.75
C CYS A 87 6.92 1.00 -7.21
N ALA A 88 6.59 1.93 -8.09
CA ALA A 88 6.86 1.84 -9.51
C ALA A 88 7.63 3.10 -9.94
N PRO A 89 8.94 3.20 -9.64
CA PRO A 89 9.71 4.44 -9.75
C PRO A 89 9.69 5.07 -11.15
N TRP A 90 9.57 4.25 -12.19
CA TRP A 90 9.51 4.75 -13.58
C TRP A 90 8.24 5.57 -13.86
N LEU A 91 7.16 5.35 -13.13
CA LEU A 91 5.92 6.11 -13.33
C LEU A 91 6.09 7.60 -13.01
N GLU A 92 6.93 7.92 -12.03
CA GLU A 92 7.22 9.30 -11.64
C GLU A 92 8.07 10.03 -12.68
N THR A 93 8.97 9.33 -13.35
CA THR A 93 9.97 9.93 -14.23
C THR A 93 9.66 9.75 -15.72
N HIS A 94 9.05 8.64 -16.12
CA HIS A 94 8.86 8.27 -17.52
C HIS A 94 7.40 7.89 -17.87
N GLY A 95 6.54 7.72 -16.88
CA GLY A 95 5.14 7.35 -17.10
C GLY A 95 4.93 5.87 -17.47
N VAL A 96 3.70 5.56 -17.85
CA VAL A 96 3.29 4.16 -18.15
C VAL A 96 3.95 3.59 -19.40
N GLU A 97 4.36 4.45 -20.33
CA GLU A 97 4.98 4.07 -21.61
C GLU A 97 6.49 3.85 -21.50
N ALA A 98 7.06 3.88 -20.29
CA ALA A 98 8.48 3.71 -20.07
C ALA A 98 9.00 2.41 -20.70
N GLY A 99 10.08 2.51 -21.49
CA GLY A 99 10.80 1.38 -22.03
C GLY A 99 11.55 0.60 -20.97
N LEU A 100 12.04 -0.59 -21.30
CA LEU A 100 12.76 -1.45 -20.34
C LEU A 100 13.96 -0.74 -19.71
N ARG A 101 14.78 -0.07 -20.51
CA ARG A 101 15.96 0.63 -20.01
C ARG A 101 15.58 1.72 -19.00
N GLU A 102 14.58 2.54 -19.33
CA GLU A 102 14.07 3.59 -18.46
C GLU A 102 13.55 3.04 -17.14
N ARG A 103 12.86 1.90 -17.17
CA ARG A 103 12.37 1.22 -15.96
C ARG A 103 13.53 0.72 -15.10
N LEU A 104 14.54 0.09 -15.71
CA LEU A 104 15.72 -0.40 -15.00
C LEU A 104 16.50 0.73 -14.35
N ASP A 105 16.71 1.83 -15.08
CA ASP A 105 17.44 3.01 -14.56
C ASP A 105 16.67 3.65 -13.40
N ALA A 106 15.33 3.75 -13.51
CA ALA A 106 14.48 4.29 -12.45
C ALA A 106 14.52 3.43 -11.19
N VAL A 107 14.47 2.10 -11.33
CA VAL A 107 14.56 1.16 -10.20
C VAL A 107 15.92 1.24 -9.51
N ALA A 108 17.01 1.29 -10.28
CA ALA A 108 18.36 1.41 -9.72
C ALA A 108 18.52 2.73 -8.93
N ARG A 109 18.08 3.84 -9.51
CA ARG A 109 18.12 5.16 -8.83
C ARG A 109 17.28 5.15 -7.56
N PHE A 110 16.08 4.59 -7.60
CA PHE A 110 15.21 4.46 -6.42
C PHE A 110 15.88 3.64 -5.31
N GLY A 111 16.55 2.56 -5.68
CA GLY A 111 17.33 1.75 -4.75
C GLY A 111 18.41 2.58 -4.03
N ASP A 112 19.18 3.34 -4.77
CA ASP A 112 20.30 4.14 -4.25
C ASP A 112 19.82 5.35 -3.44
N GLU A 113 18.84 6.10 -3.95
CA GLU A 113 18.41 7.37 -3.38
C GLU A 113 17.40 7.19 -2.23
N ILE A 114 16.55 6.17 -2.29
CA ILE A 114 15.44 6.00 -1.35
C ILE A 114 15.68 4.82 -0.41
N ILE A 115 15.86 3.62 -0.94
CA ILE A 115 15.95 2.41 -0.10
C ILE A 115 17.22 2.43 0.75
N ALA A 116 18.36 2.72 0.16
CA ALA A 116 19.64 2.73 0.87
C ALA A 116 19.67 3.76 2.00
N ARG A 117 18.98 4.90 1.83
CA ARG A 117 18.91 5.97 2.83
C ARG A 117 17.84 5.75 3.89
N SER A 118 16.93 4.81 3.68
CA SER A 118 15.82 4.51 4.61
C SER A 118 16.16 3.40 5.60
N ARG A 119 17.32 2.79 5.46
CA ARG A 119 17.81 1.69 6.32
C ARG A 119 18.66 2.16 7.49
#